data_3fac552699f92104bcdeb41f647ab92d
#
_entry.id   3fac552699f92104bcdeb41f647ab92d
#
_cell.length_a   1.000
_cell.length_b   1.000
_cell.length_c   1.000
_cell.angle_alpha   90.00
_cell.angle_beta   90.00
_cell.angle_gamma   90.00
#
_symmetry.space_group_name_H-M   'P 1'
#
loop_
_entity.id
_entity.type
_entity.pdbx_description
1 polymer ?
#
loop_
_entity_poly.entity_id
_entity_poly.type
_entity_poly.pdbx_seq_one_letter_code
_entity_poly.pdbx_strand_id
1 'polypeptide(L)'
;MIRVDEATVVLGIESSCDETAAAVVMGGNDVLSSVVATQIEQHARFGGVVPEIASRAHVEAMTPAIRKALHDSGIGFERIDAVAATVGPGLVGALLVGVSAAKSIALALNKPFIGVNHLEAHLYAALLLSLIHI
;
A
#
# COMPACT_ATOMS: atom_id res chain seq x y z
N MET A 1 -13.62 -16.56 -3.07
CA MET A 1 -12.15 -16.73 -2.99
C MET A 1 -11.51 -16.18 -4.26
N ILE A 2 -10.50 -15.35 -4.10
CA ILE A 2 -9.75 -14.78 -5.23
C ILE A 2 -8.75 -15.80 -5.70
N ARG A 3 -8.79 -16.15 -6.97
CA ARG A 3 -7.73 -16.95 -7.60
C ARG A 3 -6.63 -16.03 -8.06
N VAL A 4 -5.41 -16.26 -7.57
CA VAL A 4 -4.22 -15.53 -8.00
C VAL A 4 -3.51 -16.37 -9.05
N ASP A 5 -3.36 -15.81 -10.24
CA ASP A 5 -2.56 -16.40 -11.31
C ASP A 5 -1.46 -15.41 -11.74
N GLU A 6 -0.69 -15.75 -12.76
CA GLU A 6 0.42 -14.93 -13.24
C GLU A 6 0.00 -13.56 -13.79
N ALA A 7 -1.27 -13.39 -14.14
CA ALA A 7 -1.82 -12.16 -14.70
C ALA A 7 -2.60 -11.33 -13.67
N THR A 8 -2.80 -11.84 -12.44
CA THR A 8 -3.54 -11.12 -11.40
C THR A 8 -2.79 -9.88 -10.95
N VAL A 9 -3.43 -8.71 -11.02
CA VAL A 9 -2.84 -7.42 -10.66
C VAL A 9 -3.48 -6.91 -9.38
N VAL A 10 -2.65 -6.61 -8.38
CA VAL A 10 -3.09 -6.09 -7.08
C VAL A 10 -2.47 -4.72 -6.86
N LEU A 11 -3.30 -3.74 -6.51
CA LEU A 11 -2.86 -2.45 -5.99
C LEU A 11 -2.78 -2.56 -4.47
N GLY A 12 -1.58 -2.42 -3.91
CA GLY A 12 -1.34 -2.48 -2.48
C GLY A 12 -1.11 -1.10 -1.89
N ILE A 13 -1.68 -0.84 -0.72
CA ILE A 13 -1.62 0.44 -0.02
C ILE A 13 -1.18 0.22 1.42
N GLU A 14 -0.22 1.03 1.88
CA GLU A 14 0.31 0.95 3.24
C GLU A 14 0.32 2.34 3.88
N SER A 15 -0.27 2.46 5.07
CA SER A 15 -0.28 3.70 5.85
C SER A 15 -0.27 3.43 7.36
N SER A 16 0.40 2.35 7.80
CA SER A 16 0.32 1.90 9.21
C SER A 16 1.06 2.81 10.20
N CYS A 17 2.08 3.55 9.79
CA CYS A 17 2.87 4.37 10.70
C CYS A 17 3.31 5.70 10.05
N ASP A 18 4.55 5.81 9.59
CA ASP A 18 5.16 7.06 9.13
C ASP A 18 5.50 7.07 7.64
N GLU A 19 5.07 6.06 6.91
CA GLU A 19 5.26 5.98 5.46
C GLU A 19 3.93 5.77 4.77
N THR A 20 3.71 6.52 3.69
CA THR A 20 2.61 6.30 2.77
C THR A 20 3.17 5.57 1.55
N ALA A 21 2.68 4.38 1.29
CA ALA A 21 3.19 3.59 0.18
C ALA A 21 2.06 3.04 -0.68
N ALA A 22 2.35 2.93 -1.97
CA ALA A 22 1.48 2.26 -2.92
C ALA A 22 2.35 1.45 -3.88
N ALA A 23 1.89 0.26 -4.22
CA ALA A 23 2.60 -0.64 -5.11
C ALA A 23 1.63 -1.37 -6.03
N VAL A 24 2.10 -1.71 -7.22
CA VAL A 24 1.36 -2.57 -8.14
C VAL A 24 2.15 -3.86 -8.30
N VAL A 25 1.50 -4.98 -7.99
CA VAL A 25 2.11 -6.32 -8.00
C VAL A 25 1.31 -7.22 -8.92
N MET A 26 2.01 -7.95 -9.77
CA MET A 26 1.41 -8.92 -10.68
C MET A 26 1.84 -10.35 -10.33
N GLY A 27 0.88 -11.27 -10.35
CA GLY A 27 1.16 -12.69 -10.11
C GLY A 27 1.65 -13.03 -8.70
N GLY A 28 1.52 -12.08 -7.77
CA GLY A 28 1.91 -12.25 -6.37
C GLY A 28 3.39 -12.02 -6.07
N ASN A 29 4.25 -11.96 -7.08
CA ASN A 29 5.70 -11.82 -6.87
C ASN A 29 6.42 -10.88 -7.84
N ASP A 30 5.74 -10.33 -8.83
CA ASP A 30 6.31 -9.38 -9.79
C ASP A 30 5.91 -7.96 -9.38
N VAL A 31 6.82 -7.23 -8.76
CA VAL A 31 6.58 -5.85 -8.32
C VAL A 31 6.78 -4.91 -9.52
N LEU A 32 5.67 -4.46 -10.10
CA LEU A 32 5.69 -3.57 -11.26
C LEU A 32 6.02 -2.13 -10.88
N SER A 33 5.63 -1.73 -9.67
CA SER A 33 5.98 -0.42 -9.12
C SER A 33 5.92 -0.45 -7.59
N SER A 34 6.68 0.44 -6.96
CA SER A 34 6.64 0.63 -5.51
C SER A 34 7.02 2.09 -5.22
N VAL A 35 6.10 2.82 -4.60
CA VAL A 35 6.26 4.24 -4.28
C VAL A 35 6.14 4.42 -2.78
N VAL A 36 7.11 5.06 -2.17
CA VAL A 36 7.13 5.32 -0.73
C VAL A 36 7.36 6.82 -0.48
N ALA A 37 6.47 7.42 0.31
CA ALA A 37 6.61 8.79 0.80
C ALA A 37 6.82 8.74 2.31
N THR A 38 8.01 9.15 2.78
CA THR A 38 8.36 9.10 4.19
C THR A 38 8.02 10.41 4.91
N GLN A 39 7.70 10.30 6.21
CA GLN A 39 7.40 11.41 7.10
C GLN A 39 8.54 11.67 8.11
N ILE A 40 9.71 11.09 7.90
CA ILE A 40 10.81 11.13 8.88
C ILE A 40 11.15 12.56 9.31
N GLU A 41 11.26 13.49 8.36
CA GLU A 41 11.60 14.89 8.66
C GLU A 41 10.54 15.58 9.50
N GLN A 42 9.27 15.28 9.27
CA GLN A 42 8.16 15.87 10.02
C GLN A 42 8.15 15.41 11.48
N HIS A 43 8.41 14.12 11.71
CA HIS A 43 8.40 13.55 13.05
C HIS A 43 9.68 13.85 13.82
N ALA A 44 10.81 14.08 13.15
CA ALA A 44 12.09 14.38 13.79
C ALA A 44 12.03 15.62 14.68
N ARG A 45 11.20 16.61 14.34
CA ARG A 45 10.98 17.83 15.15
C ARG A 45 10.42 17.53 16.53
N PHE A 46 9.76 16.41 16.71
CA PHE A 46 9.05 16.04 17.94
C PHE A 46 9.72 14.84 18.64
N GLY A 47 10.85 14.36 18.12
CA GLY A 47 11.57 13.24 18.71
C GLY A 47 10.96 11.86 18.45
N GLY A 48 9.98 11.77 17.59
CA GLY A 48 9.32 10.51 17.25
C GLY A 48 8.02 10.70 16.50
N VAL A 49 7.31 9.62 16.22
CA VAL A 49 6.06 9.65 15.47
C VAL A 49 4.93 10.34 16.26
N VAL A 50 4.31 11.32 15.64
CA VAL A 50 3.14 12.02 16.19
C VAL A 50 1.91 11.57 15.42
N PRO A 51 0.94 10.86 16.05
CA PRO A 51 -0.18 10.23 15.34
C PRO A 51 -1.03 11.19 14.49
N GLU A 52 -1.29 12.37 14.99
CA GLU A 52 -2.08 13.37 14.23
C GLU A 52 -1.34 13.86 12.98
N ILE A 53 -0.03 14.10 13.10
CA ILE A 53 0.82 14.50 11.97
C ILE A 53 0.88 13.37 10.95
N ALA A 54 1.02 12.12 11.41
CA ALA A 54 1.05 10.95 10.55
C ALA A 54 -0.25 10.83 9.73
N SER A 55 -1.40 10.96 10.37
CA SER A 55 -2.69 10.87 9.69
C SER A 55 -2.85 11.94 8.61
N ARG A 56 -2.50 13.18 8.91
CA ARG A 56 -2.57 14.28 7.93
C ARG A 56 -1.63 14.06 6.76
N ALA A 57 -0.39 13.63 7.02
CA ALA A 57 0.58 13.37 5.97
C ALA A 57 0.13 12.25 5.05
N HIS A 58 -0.50 11.20 5.58
CA HIS A 58 -1.08 10.12 4.77
C HIS A 58 -2.19 10.63 3.86
N VAL A 59 -3.07 11.49 4.37
CA VAL A 59 -4.14 12.08 3.55
C VAL A 59 -3.56 12.86 2.37
N GLU A 60 -2.53 13.65 2.60
CA GLU A 60 -1.89 14.47 1.56
C GLU A 60 -1.11 13.63 0.55
N ALA A 61 -0.44 12.58 1.01
CA ALA A 61 0.46 11.77 0.18
C ALA A 61 -0.24 10.63 -0.56
N MET A 62 -1.44 10.22 -0.13
CA MET A 62 -2.08 8.99 -0.62
C MET A 62 -2.40 9.04 -2.11
N THR A 63 -3.10 10.05 -2.57
CA THR A 63 -3.47 10.17 -3.99
C THR A 63 -2.25 10.29 -4.90
N PRO A 64 -1.25 11.14 -4.59
CA PRO A 64 -0.02 11.19 -5.38
C PRO A 64 0.72 9.84 -5.42
N ALA A 65 0.79 9.13 -4.30
CA ALA A 65 1.47 7.83 -4.24
C ALA A 65 0.77 6.79 -5.14
N ILE A 66 -0.55 6.72 -5.08
CA ILE A 66 -1.34 5.80 -5.91
C ILE A 66 -1.18 6.15 -7.40
N ARG A 67 -1.28 7.42 -7.75
CA ARG A 67 -1.09 7.87 -9.13
C ARG A 67 0.29 7.49 -9.67
N LYS A 68 1.32 7.75 -8.87
CA LYS A 68 2.69 7.43 -9.27
C LYS A 68 2.90 5.94 -9.42
N ALA A 69 2.35 5.13 -8.52
CA ALA A 69 2.44 3.68 -8.60
C ALA A 69 1.80 3.15 -9.89
N LEU A 70 0.62 3.64 -10.25
CA LEU A 70 -0.05 3.26 -11.50
C LEU A 70 0.73 3.73 -12.72
N HIS A 71 1.21 4.97 -12.72
CA HIS A 71 2.01 5.51 -13.81
C HIS A 71 3.30 4.70 -14.01
N ASP A 72 4.05 4.46 -12.95
CA ASP A 72 5.33 3.75 -13.00
C ASP A 72 5.15 2.28 -13.43
N SER A 73 4.02 1.67 -13.09
CA SER A 73 3.71 0.28 -13.46
C SER A 73 3.24 0.14 -14.91
N GLY A 74 2.76 1.22 -15.53
CA GLY A 74 2.09 1.16 -16.82
C GLY A 74 0.71 0.51 -16.78
N ILE A 75 0.17 0.29 -15.58
CA ILE A 75 -1.14 -0.35 -15.37
C ILE A 75 -2.19 0.74 -15.11
N GLY A 76 -3.33 0.68 -15.83
CA GLY A 76 -4.47 1.53 -15.55
C GLY A 76 -5.40 0.89 -14.52
N PHE A 77 -6.30 1.69 -13.95
CA PHE A 77 -7.29 1.20 -12.97
C PHE A 77 -8.13 0.04 -13.51
N GLU A 78 -8.41 0.02 -14.79
CA GLU A 78 -9.23 -1.02 -15.44
C GLU A 78 -8.58 -2.40 -15.39
N ARG A 79 -7.28 -2.48 -15.17
CA ARG A 79 -6.55 -3.75 -15.08
C ARG A 79 -6.30 -4.23 -13.65
N ILE A 80 -6.69 -3.46 -12.66
CA ILE A 80 -6.59 -3.86 -11.26
C ILE A 80 -7.62 -4.95 -10.97
N ASP A 81 -7.18 -6.07 -10.43
CA ASP A 81 -8.04 -7.21 -10.07
C ASP A 81 -8.46 -7.22 -8.60
N ALA A 82 -7.64 -6.62 -7.74
CA ALA A 82 -7.93 -6.50 -6.31
C ALA A 82 -7.18 -5.32 -5.73
N VAL A 83 -7.71 -4.78 -4.63
CA VAL A 83 -7.04 -3.71 -3.87
C VAL A 83 -6.78 -4.21 -2.46
N ALA A 84 -5.53 -4.11 -2.02
CA ALA A 84 -5.11 -4.55 -0.70
C ALA A 84 -4.63 -3.35 0.13
N ALA A 85 -4.86 -3.41 1.43
CA ALA A 85 -4.31 -2.42 2.35
C ALA A 85 -4.00 -3.05 3.70
N THR A 86 -2.99 -2.52 4.38
CA THR A 86 -2.67 -2.90 5.74
C THR A 86 -3.81 -2.47 6.68
N VAL A 87 -4.33 -3.43 7.45
CA VAL A 87 -5.42 -3.22 8.39
C VAL A 87 -4.96 -3.20 9.85
N GLY A 88 -3.73 -3.56 10.14
CA GLY A 88 -3.12 -3.57 11.46
C GLY A 88 -1.92 -4.49 11.53
N PRO A 89 -1.14 -4.43 12.59
CA PRO A 89 -1.12 -3.38 13.61
C PRO A 89 -0.53 -2.06 13.09
N GLY A 90 -0.91 -0.96 13.72
CA GLY A 90 -0.40 0.38 13.37
C GLY A 90 -1.22 1.48 14.04
N LEU A 91 -0.93 2.72 13.72
CA LEU A 91 -1.67 3.87 14.23
C LEU A 91 -3.07 3.90 13.61
N VAL A 92 -4.11 3.92 14.45
CA VAL A 92 -5.51 3.79 14.00
C VAL A 92 -5.89 4.86 12.98
N GLY A 93 -5.57 6.13 13.24
CA GLY A 93 -5.86 7.23 12.32
C GLY A 93 -5.14 7.10 10.99
N ALA A 94 -3.88 6.67 11.01
CA ALA A 94 -3.10 6.44 9.82
C ALA A 94 -3.65 5.25 9.01
N LEU A 95 -3.94 4.13 9.68
CA LEU A 95 -4.52 2.94 9.04
C LEU A 95 -5.83 3.26 8.33
N LEU A 96 -6.68 4.09 8.94
CA LEU A 96 -7.96 4.49 8.35
C LEU A 96 -7.78 5.19 7.00
N VAL A 97 -6.73 5.97 6.81
CA VAL A 97 -6.47 6.66 5.54
C VAL A 97 -6.27 5.64 4.41
N GLY A 98 -5.37 4.68 4.60
CA GLY A 98 -5.08 3.65 3.59
C GLY A 98 -6.25 2.71 3.35
N VAL A 99 -6.88 2.25 4.42
CA VAL A 99 -8.05 1.36 4.33
C VAL A 99 -9.22 2.04 3.62
N SER A 100 -9.49 3.30 3.94
CA SER A 100 -10.56 4.07 3.31
C SER A 100 -10.29 4.29 1.81
N ALA A 101 -9.07 4.64 1.45
CA ALA A 101 -8.67 4.81 0.05
C ALA A 101 -8.82 3.48 -0.71
N ALA A 102 -8.32 2.39 -0.14
CA ALA A 102 -8.37 1.07 -0.78
C ALA A 102 -9.80 0.59 -0.96
N LYS A 103 -10.64 0.71 0.05
CA LYS A 103 -12.05 0.32 -0.03
C LYS A 103 -12.82 1.15 -1.03
N SER A 104 -12.56 2.46 -1.09
CA SER A 104 -13.20 3.36 -2.05
C SER A 104 -12.85 2.97 -3.49
N ILE A 105 -11.59 2.69 -3.76
CA ILE A 105 -11.14 2.26 -5.08
C ILE A 105 -11.75 0.90 -5.44
N ALA A 106 -11.70 -0.06 -4.52
CA ALA A 106 -12.26 -1.39 -4.72
C ALA A 106 -13.77 -1.31 -5.05
N LEU A 107 -14.50 -0.49 -4.31
CA LEU A 107 -15.92 -0.27 -4.56
C LEU A 107 -16.16 0.37 -5.92
N ALA A 108 -15.43 1.41 -6.28
CA ALA A 108 -15.56 2.11 -7.55
C ALA A 108 -15.26 1.19 -8.75
N LEU A 109 -14.29 0.29 -8.60
CA LEU A 109 -13.91 -0.67 -9.64
C LEU A 109 -14.74 -1.95 -9.62
N ASN A 110 -15.58 -2.14 -8.61
CA ASN A 110 -16.28 -3.40 -8.34
C ASN A 110 -15.31 -4.58 -8.23
N LYS A 111 -14.24 -4.39 -7.48
CA LYS A 111 -13.19 -5.40 -7.23
C LYS A 111 -13.09 -5.69 -5.75
N PRO A 112 -12.54 -6.86 -5.37
CA PRO A 112 -12.40 -7.22 -3.96
C PRO A 112 -11.37 -6.36 -3.24
N PHE A 113 -11.65 -6.11 -1.95
CA PHE A 113 -10.71 -5.52 -1.01
C PHE A 113 -10.09 -6.63 -0.16
N ILE A 114 -8.78 -6.55 0.07
CA ILE A 114 -8.03 -7.52 0.88
C ILE A 114 -7.34 -6.79 2.02
N GLY A 115 -7.69 -7.15 3.25
CA GLY A 115 -7.00 -6.65 4.45
C GLY A 115 -5.73 -7.45 4.71
N VAL A 116 -4.60 -6.78 4.93
CA VAL A 116 -3.29 -7.41 5.12
C VAL A 116 -2.76 -7.05 6.50
N ASN A 117 -2.21 -8.04 7.22
CA ASN A 117 -1.52 -7.81 8.48
C ASN A 117 -0.13 -7.26 8.20
N HIS A 118 0.23 -6.16 8.88
CA HIS A 118 1.52 -5.48 8.69
C HIS A 118 2.72 -6.40 8.97
N LEU A 119 2.65 -7.20 10.02
CA LEU A 119 3.75 -8.10 10.40
C LEU A 119 3.91 -9.25 9.41
N GLU A 120 2.80 -9.82 8.94
CA GLU A 120 2.84 -10.85 7.90
C GLU A 120 3.41 -10.29 6.59
N ALA A 121 3.08 -9.04 6.25
CA ALA A 121 3.63 -8.39 5.07
C ALA A 121 5.15 -8.29 5.12
N HIS A 122 5.74 -8.02 6.28
CA HIS A 122 7.19 -8.01 6.45
C HIS A 122 7.83 -9.37 6.20
N LEU A 123 7.20 -10.45 6.63
CA LEU A 123 7.67 -11.81 6.36
C LEU A 123 7.67 -12.12 4.86
N TYR A 124 6.59 -11.79 4.17
CA TYR A 124 6.49 -12.00 2.72
C TYR A 124 7.45 -11.12 1.95
N ALA A 125 7.70 -9.89 2.39
CA ALA A 125 8.68 -9.00 1.78
C ALA A 125 10.10 -9.59 1.86
N ALA A 126 10.47 -10.19 3.00
CA ALA A 126 11.76 -10.87 3.16
C ALA A 126 11.90 -12.05 2.20
N LEU A 127 10.85 -12.85 2.03
CA LEU A 127 10.83 -13.95 1.06
C LEU A 127 10.97 -13.44 -0.37
N LEU A 128 10.26 -12.39 -0.72
CA LEU A 128 10.32 -11.77 -2.04
C LEU A 128 11.72 -11.28 -2.39
N LEU A 129 12.38 -10.59 -1.45
CA LEU A 129 13.76 -10.13 -1.62
C LEU A 129 14.73 -11.30 -1.75
N SER A 130 14.53 -12.36 -0.99
CA SER A 130 15.32 -13.60 -1.08
C SER A 130 15.25 -14.21 -2.47
N LEU A 131 14.06 -14.25 -3.07
CA LEU A 131 13.85 -14.79 -4.42
C LEU A 131 14.51 -13.91 -5.50
N ILE A 132 14.54 -12.59 -5.30
CA ILE A 132 15.16 -11.67 -6.25
C ILE A 132 16.68 -11.78 -6.23
N HIS A 133 17.28 -12.12 -5.09
CA HIS A 133 18.73 -12.18 -4.91
C HIS A 133 19.33 -13.57 -5.19
N ILE A 134 18.50 -14.53 -5.49
CA ILE A 134 18.95 -15.84 -5.96
C ILE A 134 19.13 -15.79 -7.47
#